data_2fc1936d1f70481ef71f0b53299b0c77
#
_entry.id   2fc1936d1f70481ef71f0b53299b0c77
#
_cell.length_a   1.000
_cell.length_b   1.000
_cell.length_c   1.000
_cell.angle_alpha   90.00
_cell.angle_beta   90.00
_cell.angle_gamma   90.00
#
_symmetry.space_group_name_H-M   'P 1'
#
loop_
_entity.id
_entity.type
_entity.pdbx_description
1 polymer ?
#
loop_
_entity_poly.entity_id
_entity_poly.type
_entity_poly.pdbx_seq_one_letter_code
_entity_poly.pdbx_strand_id
1 'polypeptide(L)'
;MTSYIVTEGPADAIVLRALLHEAGREDIRVLEAGGKSSAVSLGTSLALNDDNRVAIVVDADTTDPDKVSEQQDIFQDLQRDTSGYEACRLFVAMPTLEEDLFRDVEHFSSVFNLKFGDDRIDNGRKDWISALKMLLPKPRARLSEQDVIPKVRADAAEQVIDHRLIRELISFLPTPTALPVP
;
A
#
# COMPACT_ATOMS: atom_id res chain seq x y z
N MET A 1 0.03 16.53 -13.27
CA MET A 1 0.34 15.08 -13.13
C MET A 1 -0.22 14.60 -11.80
N THR A 2 -0.98 13.49 -11.80
CA THR A 2 -1.62 12.91 -10.60
C THR A 2 -0.96 11.56 -10.29
N SER A 3 -0.57 11.39 -9.03
CA SER A 3 0.03 10.13 -8.52
C SER A 3 -1.03 9.23 -7.89
N TYR A 4 -1.04 7.96 -8.27
CA TYR A 4 -1.96 6.95 -7.76
C TYR A 4 -1.21 5.75 -7.20
N ILE A 5 -1.73 5.18 -6.12
CA ILE A 5 -1.45 3.81 -5.69
C ILE A 5 -2.75 3.03 -5.78
N VAL A 6 -2.72 1.87 -6.43
CA VAL A 6 -3.85 0.95 -6.51
C VAL A 6 -3.51 -0.31 -5.73
N THR A 7 -4.34 -0.67 -4.76
CA THR A 7 -4.16 -1.85 -3.89
C THR A 7 -5.22 -2.91 -4.15
N GLU A 8 -4.98 -4.13 -3.69
CA GLU A 8 -5.95 -5.21 -3.78
C GLU A 8 -7.16 -4.96 -2.89
N GLY A 9 -6.93 -4.57 -1.66
CA GLY A 9 -7.96 -4.50 -0.64
C GLY A 9 -7.98 -3.22 0.20
N PRO A 10 -9.03 -3.07 1.02
CA PRO A 10 -9.20 -1.90 1.87
C PRO A 10 -8.17 -1.82 3.00
N ALA A 11 -7.64 -2.95 3.49
CA ALA A 11 -6.64 -2.96 4.54
C ALA A 11 -5.33 -2.32 4.06
N ASP A 12 -4.83 -2.76 2.90
CA ASP A 12 -3.63 -2.22 2.27
C ASP A 12 -3.77 -0.72 2.01
N ALA A 13 -4.93 -0.31 1.48
CA ALA A 13 -5.22 1.09 1.20
C ALA A 13 -5.14 1.94 2.47
N ILE A 14 -5.65 1.45 3.59
CA ILE A 14 -5.61 2.16 4.88
C ILE A 14 -4.18 2.27 5.40
N VAL A 15 -3.44 1.15 5.38
CA VAL A 15 -2.04 1.11 5.82
C VAL A 15 -1.20 2.11 5.01
N LEU A 16 -1.30 2.05 3.68
CA LEU A 16 -0.52 2.94 2.81
C LEU A 16 -0.92 4.41 2.96
N ARG A 17 -2.22 4.74 3.05
CA ARG A 17 -2.66 6.12 3.29
C ARG A 17 -2.08 6.68 4.58
N ALA A 18 -2.11 5.90 5.66
CA ALA A 18 -1.59 6.32 6.95
C ALA A 18 -0.07 6.58 6.90
N LEU A 19 0.70 5.67 6.29
CA LEU A 19 2.15 5.84 6.13
C LEU A 19 2.52 7.00 5.21
N LEU A 20 1.77 7.19 4.11
CA LEU A 20 1.98 8.31 3.18
C LEU A 20 1.67 9.66 3.83
N HIS A 21 0.65 9.73 4.69
CA HIS A 21 0.35 10.93 5.47
C HIS A 21 1.54 11.29 6.38
N GLU A 22 2.08 10.33 7.13
CA GLU A 22 3.26 10.54 7.98
C GLU A 22 4.51 10.93 7.17
N ALA A 23 4.60 10.43 5.92
CA ALA A 23 5.68 10.78 4.99
C ALA A 23 5.46 12.15 4.28
N GLY A 24 4.37 12.87 4.58
CA GLY A 24 4.03 14.14 3.93
C GLY A 24 3.66 13.99 2.45
N ARG A 25 3.14 12.83 2.03
CA ARG A 25 2.76 12.49 0.66
C ARG A 25 1.24 12.35 0.48
N GLU A 26 0.50 13.30 1.02
CA GLU A 26 -0.97 13.39 0.87
C GLU A 26 -1.42 13.70 -0.57
N ASP A 27 -0.48 14.08 -1.44
CA ASP A 27 -0.69 14.28 -2.87
C ASP A 27 -0.99 12.98 -3.62
N ILE A 28 -0.65 11.82 -3.04
CA ILE A 28 -0.84 10.51 -3.65
C ILE A 28 -2.24 9.97 -3.34
N ARG A 29 -2.99 9.62 -4.38
CA ARG A 29 -4.33 9.02 -4.24
C ARG A 29 -4.23 7.50 -4.14
N VAL A 30 -4.67 6.93 -3.01
CA VAL A 30 -4.72 5.48 -2.82
C VAL A 30 -6.11 4.95 -3.10
N LEU A 31 -6.23 3.99 -4.02
CA LEU A 31 -7.48 3.36 -4.46
C LEU A 31 -7.45 1.86 -4.16
N GLU A 32 -8.57 1.31 -3.69
CA GLU A 32 -8.78 -0.13 -3.53
C GLU A 32 -9.52 -0.71 -4.74
N ALA A 33 -9.14 -1.87 -5.21
CA ALA A 33 -9.68 -2.45 -6.44
C ALA A 33 -10.53 -3.71 -6.24
N GLY A 34 -10.47 -4.34 -5.06
CA GLY A 34 -11.23 -5.55 -4.76
C GLY A 34 -10.59 -6.85 -5.29
N GLY A 35 -9.25 -6.90 -5.32
CA GLY A 35 -8.43 -8.06 -5.64
C GLY A 35 -7.35 -7.80 -6.69
N LYS A 36 -6.38 -8.72 -6.78
CA LYS A 36 -5.16 -8.60 -7.59
C LYS A 36 -5.43 -8.25 -9.06
N SER A 37 -6.27 -9.05 -9.73
CA SER A 37 -6.60 -8.81 -11.15
C SER A 37 -7.31 -7.48 -11.39
N SER A 38 -8.18 -7.08 -10.45
CA SER A 38 -8.86 -5.77 -10.50
C SER A 38 -7.88 -4.62 -10.29
N ALA A 39 -6.90 -4.79 -9.39
CA ALA A 39 -5.86 -3.80 -9.14
C ALA A 39 -5.00 -3.58 -10.39
N VAL A 40 -4.58 -4.66 -11.05
CA VAL A 40 -3.85 -4.58 -12.31
C VAL A 40 -4.67 -3.89 -13.39
N SER A 41 -5.94 -4.28 -13.59
CA SER A 41 -6.81 -3.66 -14.60
C SER A 41 -7.07 -2.18 -14.34
N LEU A 42 -7.36 -1.81 -13.10
CA LEU A 42 -7.60 -0.41 -12.72
C LEU A 42 -6.33 0.43 -12.89
N GLY A 43 -5.20 -0.07 -12.39
CA GLY A 43 -3.92 0.62 -12.48
C GLY A 43 -3.49 0.87 -13.93
N THR A 44 -3.59 -0.15 -14.78
CA THR A 44 -3.32 -0.04 -16.22
C THR A 44 -4.25 0.99 -16.87
N SER A 45 -5.55 0.94 -16.56
CA SER A 45 -6.51 1.90 -17.13
C SER A 45 -6.23 3.34 -16.72
N LEU A 46 -5.81 3.57 -15.48
CA LEU A 46 -5.43 4.91 -15.01
C LEU A 46 -4.16 5.42 -15.70
N ALA A 47 -3.22 4.53 -16.01
CA ALA A 47 -1.95 4.86 -16.64
C ALA A 47 -2.08 5.20 -18.13
N LEU A 48 -3.22 4.90 -18.77
CA LEU A 48 -3.50 5.35 -20.14
C LEU A 48 -3.63 6.89 -20.27
N ASN A 49 -3.82 7.57 -19.16
CA ASN A 49 -3.75 9.02 -19.15
C ASN A 49 -2.32 9.46 -18.84
N ASP A 50 -1.68 10.11 -19.81
CA ASP A 50 -0.27 10.54 -19.76
C ASP A 50 0.05 11.45 -18.56
N ASP A 51 -0.96 12.10 -17.98
CA ASP A 51 -0.82 12.94 -16.78
C ASP A 51 -0.80 12.14 -15.46
N ASN A 52 -0.93 10.83 -15.51
CA ASN A 52 -0.93 9.98 -14.33
C ASN A 52 0.38 9.23 -14.16
N ARG A 53 0.77 8.99 -12.89
CA ARG A 53 1.73 7.98 -12.46
C ARG A 53 1.03 7.00 -11.55
N VAL A 54 1.17 5.71 -11.81
CA VAL A 54 0.38 4.67 -11.14
C VAL A 54 1.29 3.58 -10.61
N ALA A 55 1.34 3.42 -9.30
CA ALA A 55 1.91 2.27 -8.64
C ALA A 55 0.79 1.27 -8.31
N ILE A 56 0.95 0.02 -8.73
CA ILE A 56 0.05 -1.08 -8.35
C ILE A 56 0.75 -1.86 -7.25
N VAL A 57 0.14 -2.01 -6.09
CA VAL A 57 0.68 -2.76 -4.96
C VAL A 57 -0.16 -3.99 -4.74
N VAL A 58 0.47 -5.17 -4.82
CA VAL A 58 -0.18 -6.47 -4.65
C VAL A 58 0.65 -7.37 -3.73
N ASP A 59 -0.02 -8.33 -3.11
CA ASP A 59 0.62 -9.38 -2.33
C ASP A 59 1.24 -10.43 -3.26
N ALA A 60 2.41 -10.96 -2.89
CA ALA A 60 3.01 -12.08 -3.61
C ALA A 60 2.23 -13.40 -3.40
N ASP A 61 1.60 -13.54 -2.23
CA ASP A 61 1.01 -14.79 -1.73
C ASP A 61 2.02 -15.94 -1.63
N THR A 62 3.32 -15.60 -1.60
CA THR A 62 4.43 -16.55 -1.54
C THR A 62 5.66 -15.90 -0.90
N THR A 63 6.51 -16.72 -0.29
CA THR A 63 7.83 -16.31 0.20
C THR A 63 8.97 -16.70 -0.75
N ASP A 64 8.63 -17.25 -1.93
CA ASP A 64 9.59 -17.69 -2.95
C ASP A 64 9.95 -16.51 -3.86
N PRO A 65 11.19 -15.99 -3.82
CA PRO A 65 11.58 -14.83 -4.61
C PRO A 65 11.54 -15.06 -6.12
N ASP A 66 11.72 -16.31 -6.58
CA ASP A 66 11.66 -16.63 -8.00
C ASP A 66 10.23 -16.44 -8.53
N LYS A 67 9.22 -16.85 -7.75
CA LYS A 67 7.80 -16.62 -8.10
C LYS A 67 7.42 -15.15 -8.05
N VAL A 68 8.02 -14.37 -7.15
CA VAL A 68 7.81 -12.91 -7.12
C VAL A 68 8.38 -12.26 -8.37
N SER A 69 9.60 -12.65 -8.77
CA SER A 69 10.22 -12.18 -10.01
C SER A 69 9.38 -12.53 -11.23
N GLU A 70 8.90 -13.77 -11.31
CA GLU A 70 8.01 -14.22 -12.39
C GLU A 70 6.72 -13.37 -12.49
N GLN A 71 6.09 -13.05 -11.35
CA GLN A 71 4.90 -12.18 -11.34
C GLN A 71 5.22 -10.79 -11.91
N GLN A 72 6.36 -10.23 -11.56
CA GLN A 72 6.80 -8.92 -12.05
C GLN A 72 7.12 -8.97 -13.54
N ASP A 73 7.80 -10.01 -14.01
CA ASP A 73 8.15 -10.20 -15.41
C ASP A 73 6.89 -10.35 -16.29
N ILE A 74 5.93 -11.17 -15.86
CA ILE A 74 4.65 -11.35 -16.55
C ILE A 74 3.92 -10.00 -16.67
N PHE A 75 3.90 -9.20 -15.59
CA PHE A 75 3.26 -7.88 -15.62
C PHE A 75 3.97 -6.95 -16.62
N GLN A 76 5.29 -6.92 -16.59
CA GLN A 76 6.09 -6.09 -17.50
C GLN A 76 5.86 -6.47 -18.96
N ASP A 77 5.81 -7.77 -19.25
CA ASP A 77 5.55 -8.25 -20.61
C ASP A 77 4.13 -7.88 -21.10
N LEU A 78 3.13 -7.97 -20.24
CA LEU A 78 1.75 -7.56 -20.56
C LEU A 78 1.63 -6.04 -20.81
N GLN A 79 2.49 -5.25 -20.16
CA GLN A 79 2.46 -3.79 -20.28
C GLN A 79 3.30 -3.25 -21.45
N ARG A 80 4.29 -4.02 -21.93
CA ARG A 80 5.32 -3.55 -22.88
C ARG A 80 4.76 -2.92 -24.15
N ASP A 81 3.62 -3.45 -24.63
CA ASP A 81 2.96 -2.97 -25.85
C ASP A 81 1.83 -1.95 -25.55
N THR A 82 1.69 -1.53 -24.28
CA THR A 82 0.61 -0.63 -23.88
C THR A 82 1.15 0.81 -23.79
N SER A 83 0.41 1.76 -24.35
CA SER A 83 0.68 3.18 -24.12
C SER A 83 0.57 3.48 -22.63
N GLY A 84 1.57 4.14 -22.04
CA GLY A 84 1.63 4.38 -20.59
C GLY A 84 2.47 3.36 -19.80
N TYR A 85 3.20 2.48 -20.46
CA TYR A 85 4.10 1.51 -19.83
C TYR A 85 5.02 2.13 -18.76
N GLU A 86 5.67 3.26 -19.06
CA GLU A 86 6.53 3.95 -18.11
C GLU A 86 5.77 4.65 -16.97
N ALA A 87 4.48 4.88 -17.16
CA ALA A 87 3.62 5.55 -16.18
C ALA A 87 3.04 4.58 -15.13
N CYS A 88 3.15 3.26 -15.36
CA CYS A 88 2.62 2.22 -14.49
C CYS A 88 3.70 1.25 -14.04
N ARG A 89 3.74 0.94 -12.74
CA ARG A 89 4.67 -0.04 -12.17
C ARG A 89 3.99 -0.94 -11.16
N LEU A 90 4.30 -2.26 -11.23
CA LEU A 90 3.88 -3.23 -10.23
C LEU A 90 4.90 -3.30 -9.09
N PHE A 91 4.42 -3.22 -7.87
CA PHE A 91 5.14 -3.46 -6.64
C PHE A 91 4.53 -4.69 -5.96
N VAL A 92 5.35 -5.67 -5.69
CA VAL A 92 4.92 -6.93 -5.10
C VAL A 92 5.46 -7.01 -3.68
N ALA A 93 4.56 -7.03 -2.70
CA ALA A 93 4.89 -7.20 -1.29
C ALA A 93 5.01 -8.69 -0.95
N MET A 94 5.99 -9.09 -0.13
CA MET A 94 6.31 -10.50 0.08
C MET A 94 6.30 -10.90 1.56
N PRO A 95 5.46 -11.86 1.97
CA PRO A 95 4.40 -12.52 1.21
C PRO A 95 3.13 -11.69 1.08
N THR A 96 2.87 -10.79 2.03
CA THR A 96 1.79 -9.79 2.06
C THR A 96 2.35 -8.42 2.41
N LEU A 97 1.56 -7.37 2.19
CA LEU A 97 1.98 -6.00 2.49
C LEU A 97 2.35 -5.82 3.97
N GLU A 98 1.56 -6.38 4.87
CA GLU A 98 1.78 -6.25 6.30
C GLU A 98 3.04 -7.00 6.74
N GLU A 99 3.22 -8.23 6.25
CA GLU A 99 4.38 -9.05 6.60
C GLU A 99 5.68 -8.51 5.98
N ASP A 100 5.60 -7.79 4.87
CA ASP A 100 6.74 -7.13 4.24
C ASP A 100 7.13 -5.85 5.02
N LEU A 101 6.14 -5.04 5.42
CA LEU A 101 6.39 -3.74 6.06
C LEU A 101 6.68 -3.83 7.55
N PHE A 102 6.09 -4.79 8.25
CA PHE A 102 6.18 -4.89 9.71
C PHE A 102 6.85 -6.18 10.14
N ARG A 103 7.75 -6.11 11.12
CA ARG A 103 8.48 -7.28 11.63
C ARG A 103 7.54 -8.34 12.21
N ASP A 104 6.50 -7.88 12.90
CA ASP A 104 5.53 -8.68 13.62
C ASP A 104 4.27 -7.85 13.94
N VAL A 105 3.26 -8.51 14.51
CA VAL A 105 1.99 -7.88 14.88
C VAL A 105 2.15 -6.85 15.99
N GLU A 106 3.12 -7.01 16.88
CA GLU A 106 3.41 -6.05 17.94
C GLU A 106 3.96 -4.75 17.34
N HIS A 107 4.87 -4.84 16.37
CA HIS A 107 5.39 -3.67 15.66
C HIS A 107 4.26 -2.94 14.92
N PHE A 108 3.41 -3.67 14.18
CA PHE A 108 2.22 -3.11 13.53
C PHE A 108 1.30 -2.42 14.53
N SER A 109 1.02 -3.09 15.66
CA SER A 109 0.16 -2.54 16.72
C SER A 109 0.73 -1.29 17.34
N SER A 110 2.05 -1.23 17.49
CA SER A 110 2.76 -0.05 17.97
C SER A 110 2.60 1.12 17.01
N VAL A 111 2.78 0.90 15.70
CA VAL A 111 2.64 1.94 14.68
C VAL A 111 1.21 2.50 14.65
N PHE A 112 0.21 1.64 14.69
CA PHE A 112 -1.21 2.04 14.61
C PHE A 112 -1.86 2.28 15.98
N ASN A 113 -1.08 2.29 17.08
CA ASN A 113 -1.59 2.47 18.44
C ASN A 113 -2.77 1.57 18.78
N LEU A 114 -2.70 0.30 18.36
CA LEU A 114 -3.72 -0.71 18.63
C LEU A 114 -3.46 -1.37 19.98
N LYS A 115 -4.53 -1.62 20.74
CA LYS A 115 -4.46 -2.37 22.00
C LYS A 115 -5.11 -3.74 21.80
N PHE A 116 -4.30 -4.79 21.88
CA PHE A 116 -4.80 -6.15 21.95
C PHE A 116 -5.11 -6.51 23.41
N GLY A 117 -6.18 -7.29 23.64
CA GLY A 117 -6.37 -7.95 24.93
C GLY A 117 -5.37 -9.10 25.09
N ASP A 118 -4.93 -9.34 26.34
CA ASP A 118 -3.89 -10.33 26.67
C ASP A 118 -4.15 -11.74 26.14
N ASP A 119 -5.41 -12.09 25.87
CA ASP A 119 -5.83 -13.43 25.40
C ASP A 119 -5.55 -13.68 23.89
N ARG A 120 -5.04 -12.72 23.15
CA ARG A 120 -4.90 -12.79 21.67
C ARG A 120 -3.47 -12.95 21.17
N ILE A 121 -2.48 -12.84 22.03
CA ILE A 121 -1.05 -12.87 21.67
C ILE A 121 -0.53 -14.30 21.43
N ASP A 122 -1.28 -15.34 21.82
CA ASP A 122 -0.76 -16.71 21.96
C ASP A 122 -0.74 -17.56 20.68
N ASN A 123 -1.07 -17.01 19.51
CA ASN A 123 -1.11 -17.76 18.23
C ASN A 123 -0.54 -17.00 17.04
N GLY A 124 0.73 -16.70 17.04
CA GLY A 124 1.60 -15.95 16.10
C GLY A 124 1.25 -15.82 14.61
N ARG A 125 0.22 -16.48 14.10
CA ARG A 125 -0.23 -16.40 12.71
C ARG A 125 -1.68 -15.96 12.52
N LYS A 126 -2.47 -15.97 13.61
CA LYS A 126 -3.89 -15.57 13.57
C LYS A 126 -4.08 -14.07 13.81
N ASP A 127 -3.03 -13.38 14.18
CA ASP A 127 -3.14 -12.03 14.71
C ASP A 127 -3.14 -10.94 13.66
N TRP A 128 -2.50 -11.14 12.48
CA TRP A 128 -2.57 -10.18 11.39
C TRP A 128 -4.01 -9.88 10.95
N ILE A 129 -4.82 -10.91 10.71
CA ILE A 129 -6.24 -10.74 10.34
C ILE A 129 -7.01 -10.01 11.44
N SER A 130 -6.69 -10.29 12.70
CA SER A 130 -7.34 -9.62 13.85
C SER A 130 -6.88 -8.18 13.97
N ALA A 131 -5.60 -7.90 13.80
CA ALA A 131 -5.02 -6.57 13.79
C ALA A 131 -5.60 -5.72 12.66
N LEU A 132 -5.62 -6.24 11.45
CA LEU A 132 -6.21 -5.57 10.28
C LEU A 132 -7.70 -5.29 10.48
N LYS A 133 -8.45 -6.24 11.06
CA LYS A 133 -9.87 -6.02 11.40
C LYS A 133 -10.09 -4.91 12.43
N MET A 134 -9.09 -4.59 13.25
CA MET A 134 -9.17 -3.43 14.16
C MET A 134 -8.98 -2.09 13.45
N LEU A 135 -8.27 -2.09 12.33
CA LEU A 135 -8.16 -0.91 11.46
C LEU A 135 -9.40 -0.75 10.57
N LEU A 136 -10.03 -1.88 10.18
CA LEU A 136 -11.20 -1.83 9.33
C LEU A 136 -12.44 -1.37 10.12
N PRO A 137 -13.33 -0.57 9.50
CA PRO A 137 -14.57 -0.17 10.13
C PRO A 137 -15.49 -1.37 10.37
N LYS A 138 -16.38 -1.22 11.35
CA LYS A 138 -17.54 -2.11 11.46
C LYS A 138 -18.33 -2.05 10.13
N PRO A 139 -18.96 -3.17 9.68
CA PRO A 139 -19.51 -3.34 8.31
C PRO A 139 -20.51 -2.28 7.80
N ARG A 140 -20.84 -1.27 8.58
CA ARG A 140 -21.77 -0.18 8.21
C ARG A 140 -21.15 1.21 8.24
N ALA A 141 -19.89 1.34 8.64
CA ALA A 141 -19.20 2.62 8.63
C ALA A 141 -18.18 2.63 7.48
N ARG A 142 -18.28 3.57 6.54
CA ARG A 142 -17.15 3.88 5.66
C ARG A 142 -16.08 4.51 6.55
N LEU A 143 -14.90 3.89 6.64
CA LEU A 143 -13.75 4.58 7.20
C LEU A 143 -13.48 5.83 6.37
N SER A 144 -13.48 6.94 7.07
CA SER A 144 -12.80 8.11 6.55
C SER A 144 -11.31 8.01 6.94
N GLU A 145 -10.45 8.56 6.11
CA GLU A 145 -9.02 8.74 6.41
C GLU A 145 -8.81 9.40 7.78
N GLN A 146 -9.76 10.23 8.21
CA GLN A 146 -9.81 10.92 9.48
C GLN A 146 -9.87 9.98 10.71
N ASP A 147 -10.27 8.72 10.53
CA ASP A 147 -10.41 7.78 11.65
C ASP A 147 -9.11 6.98 11.95
N VAL A 148 -8.22 6.85 10.99
CA VAL A 148 -6.99 6.03 11.10
C VAL A 148 -5.74 6.88 11.25
N ILE A 149 -5.62 7.95 10.50
CA ILE A 149 -4.45 8.86 10.51
C ILE A 149 -4.12 9.35 11.94
N PRO A 150 -5.10 9.77 12.78
CA PRO A 150 -4.79 10.22 14.14
C PRO A 150 -4.25 9.13 15.07
N LYS A 151 -4.25 7.87 14.65
CA LYS A 151 -3.80 6.73 15.46
C LYS A 151 -2.36 6.34 15.19
N VAL A 152 -1.79 6.80 14.08
CA VAL A 152 -0.40 6.47 13.72
C VAL A 152 0.55 7.18 14.67
N ARG A 153 1.51 6.43 15.17
CA ARG A 153 2.60 6.98 15.97
C ARG A 153 3.76 7.33 15.05
N ALA A 154 4.03 8.61 14.87
CA ALA A 154 5.07 9.11 13.97
C ALA A 154 6.45 8.50 14.26
N ASP A 155 6.84 8.37 15.56
CA ASP A 155 8.10 7.77 15.98
C ASP A 155 8.26 6.30 15.57
N ALA A 156 7.17 5.54 15.57
CA ALA A 156 7.17 4.13 15.15
C ALA A 156 6.99 3.99 13.62
N ALA A 157 6.30 4.92 12.98
CA ALA A 157 6.08 4.92 11.54
C ALA A 157 7.35 5.24 10.74
N GLU A 158 8.29 6.02 11.28
CA GLU A 158 9.53 6.41 10.61
C GLU A 158 10.32 5.19 10.09
N GLN A 159 10.43 4.12 10.89
CA GLN A 159 11.12 2.89 10.47
C GLN A 159 10.43 2.19 9.31
N VAL A 160 9.09 2.26 9.25
CA VAL A 160 8.29 1.66 8.17
C VAL A 160 8.35 2.52 6.90
N ILE A 161 8.38 3.84 7.06
CA ILE A 161 8.55 4.78 5.93
C ILE A 161 9.91 4.56 5.27
N ASP A 162 10.95 4.26 6.05
CA ASP A 162 12.30 3.92 5.56
C ASP A 162 12.38 2.51 4.92
N HIS A 163 11.33 1.70 5.00
CA HIS A 163 11.30 0.40 4.36
C HIS A 163 11.47 0.53 2.84
N ARG A 164 12.20 -0.44 2.24
CA ARG A 164 12.54 -0.43 0.81
C ARG A 164 11.32 -0.21 -0.08
N LEU A 165 10.23 -0.96 0.16
CA LEU A 165 9.00 -0.87 -0.63
C LEU A 165 8.41 0.54 -0.61
N ILE A 166 8.29 1.17 0.56
CA ILE A 166 7.73 2.53 0.70
C ILE A 166 8.63 3.56 0.01
N ARG A 167 9.95 3.46 0.18
CA ARG A 167 10.90 4.36 -0.49
C ARG A 167 10.83 4.24 -2.01
N GLU A 168 10.74 3.02 -2.54
CA GLU A 168 10.62 2.80 -3.98
C GLU A 168 9.28 3.33 -4.52
N LEU A 169 8.17 3.16 -3.79
CA LEU A 169 6.86 3.73 -4.12
C LEU A 169 6.93 5.26 -4.20
N ILE A 170 7.46 5.91 -3.15
CA ILE A 170 7.57 7.37 -3.08
C ILE A 170 8.51 7.90 -4.20
N SER A 171 9.61 7.19 -4.48
CA SER A 171 10.55 7.57 -5.53
C SER A 171 9.94 7.46 -6.93
N PHE A 172 9.11 6.47 -7.17
CA PHE A 172 8.43 6.27 -8.45
C PHE A 172 7.31 7.31 -8.68
N LEU A 173 6.64 7.74 -7.61
CA LEU A 173 5.53 8.69 -7.66
C LEU A 173 6.03 10.12 -7.39
N PRO A 174 6.23 10.95 -8.42
CA PRO A 174 6.82 12.26 -8.27
C PRO A 174 5.93 13.19 -7.43
N THR A 175 6.59 14.05 -6.67
CA THR A 175 5.89 15.15 -5.98
C THR A 175 5.33 16.13 -7.04
N PRO A 176 4.09 16.62 -6.89
CA PRO A 176 3.55 17.64 -7.77
C PRO A 176 4.49 18.84 -7.81
N THR A 177 4.91 19.23 -9.00
CA THR A 177 5.66 20.48 -9.15
C THR A 177 4.73 21.61 -8.74
N ALA A 178 5.10 22.35 -7.70
CA ALA A 178 4.34 23.55 -7.31
C ALA A 178 4.19 24.43 -8.55
N LEU A 179 2.95 24.70 -8.95
CA LEU A 179 2.70 25.68 -10.00
C LEU A 179 3.32 27.00 -9.55
N PRO A 180 4.08 27.69 -10.41
CA PRO A 180 4.56 29.00 -10.06
C PRO A 180 3.34 29.87 -9.72
N VAL A 181 3.32 30.38 -8.50
CA VAL A 181 2.29 31.34 -8.07
C VAL A 181 2.43 32.56 -9.00
N PRO A 182 1.35 32.99 -9.65
CA PRO A 182 1.39 34.13 -10.56
C PRO A 182 1.70 35.45 -9.85
#